data_381fe562aac69920d862e54b7e9c5aa4
#
_entry.id   381fe562aac69920d862e54b7e9c5aa4
#
_cell.length_a   1.000
_cell.length_b   1.000
_cell.length_c   1.000
_cell.angle_alpha   90.00
_cell.angle_beta   90.00
_cell.angle_gamma   90.00
#
_symmetry.space_group_name_H-M   'P 1'
#
loop_
_entity.id
_entity.type
_entity.pdbx_description
1 polymer ?
#
loop_
_entity_poly.entity_id
_entity_poly.type
_entity_poly.pdbx_seq_one_letter_code
_entity_poly.pdbx_strand_id
1 'polypeptide(L)'
;DEYVGLKMKRPFVEKGTPFDLDVIGVDLDGKSVPGVPIEVKASRLDFEYKHGHYKETRVDPQTCAVTAAADPVPCRFATDKGGEYEVVATIVDAKGRANQTKLTFWVSGGDTPPSRDVKQERVQLIPDKKEYAGGETAELLVQAPFYPAEGLVTWRRSGIVKTERISLTSATTTVKVPVTDGMVPNIAVQVDIVGMAART
;
A
#
# COMPACT_ATOMS: atom_id res chain seq x y z
N ASP A 1 5.90 -11.53 27.87
CA ASP A 1 5.60 -11.71 26.45
C ASP A 1 5.89 -10.39 25.74
N GLU A 2 6.60 -10.46 24.61
CA GLU A 2 7.01 -9.30 23.82
C GLU A 2 6.30 -9.32 22.47
N TYR A 3 5.85 -8.17 22.01
CA TYR A 3 5.09 -8.00 20.79
C TYR A 3 5.77 -6.97 19.89
N VAL A 4 5.67 -7.13 18.57
CA VAL A 4 6.17 -6.17 17.61
C VAL A 4 5.05 -5.38 16.99
N GLY A 5 5.15 -4.05 17.05
CA GLY A 5 4.27 -3.10 16.38
C GLY A 5 4.90 -2.53 15.11
N LEU A 6 4.09 -2.37 14.07
CA LEU A 6 4.46 -1.76 12.80
C LEU A 6 3.56 -0.57 12.50
N LYS A 7 4.15 0.54 12.05
CA LYS A 7 3.40 1.71 11.62
C LYS A 7 3.96 2.24 10.31
N MET A 8 3.11 2.30 9.31
CA MET A 8 3.42 2.96 8.03
C MET A 8 2.80 4.36 7.99
N LYS A 9 3.49 5.29 7.33
CA LYS A 9 2.99 6.66 7.13
C LYS A 9 1.97 6.75 6.00
N ARG A 10 2.08 5.87 5.00
CA ARG A 10 1.25 5.82 3.80
C ARG A 10 1.06 4.36 3.37
N PRO A 11 -0.10 3.99 2.81
CA PRO A 11 -0.36 2.64 2.32
C PRO A 11 0.28 2.34 0.97
N PHE A 12 0.79 3.37 0.26
CA PHE A 12 1.49 3.20 -1.01
C PHE A 12 2.57 4.26 -1.22
N VAL A 13 3.50 3.95 -2.12
CA VAL A 13 4.53 4.87 -2.63
C VAL A 13 4.67 4.71 -4.15
N GLU A 14 5.26 5.71 -4.80
CA GLU A 14 5.64 5.59 -6.20
C GLU A 14 6.90 4.73 -6.36
N LYS A 15 7.00 3.98 -7.45
CA LYS A 15 8.19 3.20 -7.81
C LYS A 15 9.44 4.07 -7.76
N GLY A 16 10.48 3.57 -7.09
CA GLY A 16 11.72 4.29 -6.84
C GLY A 16 11.70 5.21 -5.61
N THR A 17 10.54 5.43 -4.98
CA THR A 17 10.46 6.15 -3.70
C THR A 17 10.60 5.17 -2.55
N PRO A 18 11.61 5.27 -1.67
CA PRO A 18 11.77 4.35 -0.55
C PRO A 18 10.55 4.32 0.35
N PHE A 19 10.21 3.12 0.84
CA PHE A 19 9.14 2.94 1.81
C PHE A 19 9.71 2.93 3.23
N ASP A 20 9.26 3.87 4.05
CA ASP A 20 9.65 4.00 5.46
C ASP A 20 8.59 3.39 6.36
N LEU A 21 9.02 2.58 7.32
CA LEU A 21 8.21 1.88 8.29
C LEU A 21 8.79 2.08 9.69
N ASP A 22 7.96 2.47 10.64
CA ASP A 22 8.33 2.57 12.06
C ASP A 22 8.05 1.23 12.76
N VAL A 23 9.03 0.74 13.53
CA VAL A 23 9.02 -0.54 14.23
C VAL A 23 9.20 -0.31 15.72
N ILE A 24 8.38 -0.94 16.55
CA ILE A 24 8.47 -0.88 18.02
C ILE A 24 8.28 -2.25 18.65
N GLY A 25 9.04 -2.56 19.69
CA GLY A 25 8.79 -3.71 20.57
C GLY A 25 8.04 -3.24 21.83
N VAL A 26 6.97 -3.95 22.18
CA VAL A 26 6.15 -3.63 23.37
C VAL A 26 5.81 -4.88 24.17
N ASP A 27 5.50 -4.71 25.46
CA ASP A 27 4.89 -5.74 26.30
C ASP A 27 3.36 -5.74 26.18
N LEU A 28 2.68 -6.58 27.00
CA LEU A 28 1.22 -6.69 27.05
C LEU A 28 0.52 -5.39 27.46
N ASP A 29 1.18 -4.55 28.23
CA ASP A 29 0.65 -3.28 28.69
C ASP A 29 0.92 -2.12 27.70
N GLY A 30 1.56 -2.43 26.56
CA GLY A 30 1.92 -1.46 25.54
C GLY A 30 3.17 -0.64 25.86
N LYS A 31 3.92 -1.03 26.91
CA LYS A 31 5.16 -0.37 27.29
C LYS A 31 6.30 -0.89 26.41
N SER A 32 7.15 0.01 25.93
CA SER A 32 8.31 -0.35 25.10
C SER A 32 9.28 -1.27 25.84
N VAL A 33 9.85 -2.25 25.11
CA VAL A 33 10.85 -3.23 25.59
C VAL A 33 12.19 -3.02 24.87
N PRO A 34 13.01 -2.04 25.30
CA PRO A 34 14.27 -1.75 24.62
C PRO A 34 15.26 -2.91 24.70
N GLY A 35 16.15 -3.00 23.70
CA GLY A 35 17.25 -3.98 23.69
C GLY A 35 16.91 -5.30 23.01
N VAL A 36 15.67 -5.55 22.64
CA VAL A 36 15.24 -6.80 21.99
C VAL A 36 15.45 -6.70 20.48
N PRO A 37 16.11 -7.69 19.83
CA PRO A 37 16.26 -7.72 18.39
C PRO A 37 14.93 -7.94 17.66
N ILE A 38 14.71 -7.21 16.58
CA ILE A 38 13.55 -7.35 15.70
C ILE A 38 14.07 -7.53 14.27
N GLU A 39 13.62 -8.58 13.60
CA GLU A 39 13.86 -8.80 12.19
C GLU A 39 12.61 -8.38 11.40
N VAL A 40 12.79 -7.53 10.39
CA VAL A 40 11.71 -7.07 9.50
C VAL A 40 12.05 -7.49 8.08
N LYS A 41 11.19 -8.30 7.48
CA LYS A 41 11.32 -8.78 6.10
C LYS A 41 10.23 -8.16 5.23
N ALA A 42 10.61 -7.51 4.14
CA ALA A 42 9.69 -7.09 3.09
C ALA A 42 9.90 -7.97 1.86
N SER A 43 8.81 -8.43 1.24
CA SER A 43 8.85 -9.20 0.00
C SER A 43 7.73 -8.74 -0.93
N ARG A 44 8.02 -8.65 -2.22
CA ARG A 44 6.99 -8.40 -3.21
C ARG A 44 6.17 -9.68 -3.41
N LEU A 45 4.85 -9.53 -3.46
CA LEU A 45 3.94 -10.62 -3.77
C LEU A 45 3.82 -10.76 -5.29
N ASP A 46 4.03 -11.99 -5.77
CA ASP A 46 3.84 -12.34 -7.16
C ASP A 46 2.80 -13.45 -7.25
N PHE A 47 1.95 -13.38 -8.27
CA PHE A 47 0.82 -14.27 -8.41
C PHE A 47 0.93 -15.02 -9.74
N GLU A 48 1.17 -16.31 -9.68
CA GLU A 48 1.23 -17.16 -10.86
C GLU A 48 -0.05 -18.02 -10.96
N TYR A 49 -0.68 -18.00 -12.14
CA TYR A 49 -1.84 -18.87 -12.40
C TYR A 49 -1.38 -20.21 -12.98
N LYS A 50 -1.53 -21.29 -12.19
CA LYS A 50 -1.20 -22.64 -12.62
C LYS A 50 -2.36 -23.61 -12.30
N HIS A 51 -2.75 -24.42 -13.28
CA HIS A 51 -3.75 -25.50 -13.11
C HIS A 51 -5.08 -25.05 -12.48
N GLY A 52 -5.59 -23.89 -12.86
CA GLY A 52 -6.85 -23.38 -12.32
C GLY A 52 -6.75 -22.67 -10.96
N HIS A 53 -5.55 -22.58 -10.38
CA HIS A 53 -5.32 -21.92 -9.09
C HIS A 53 -4.27 -20.82 -9.19
N TYR A 54 -4.49 -19.73 -8.43
CA TYR A 54 -3.45 -18.72 -8.21
C TYR A 54 -2.53 -19.19 -7.09
N LYS A 55 -1.25 -19.20 -7.38
CA LYS A 55 -0.19 -19.42 -6.39
C LYS A 55 0.46 -18.07 -6.09
N GLU A 56 0.35 -17.65 -4.85
CA GLU A 56 1.11 -16.51 -4.32
C GLU A 56 2.54 -16.94 -3.99
N THR A 57 3.51 -16.17 -4.45
CA THR A 57 4.93 -16.35 -4.13
C THR A 57 5.53 -15.05 -3.63
N ARG A 58 6.46 -15.16 -2.69
CA ARG A 58 7.23 -14.02 -2.18
C ARG A 58 8.53 -13.93 -2.93
N VAL A 59 8.74 -12.79 -3.60
CA VAL A 59 9.93 -12.53 -4.42
C VAL A 59 10.61 -11.25 -3.95
N ASP A 60 11.83 -11.03 -4.43
CA ASP A 60 12.63 -9.82 -4.14
C ASP A 60 12.73 -9.51 -2.62
N PRO A 61 13.14 -10.48 -1.77
CA PRO A 61 13.17 -10.27 -0.32
C PRO A 61 14.20 -9.22 0.08
N GLN A 62 13.82 -8.36 1.03
CA GLN A 62 14.69 -7.38 1.67
C GLN A 62 14.57 -7.56 3.19
N THR A 63 15.65 -7.35 3.92
CA THR A 63 15.67 -7.48 5.39
C THR A 63 16.19 -6.21 6.03
N CYS A 64 15.50 -5.77 7.08
CA CYS A 64 15.94 -4.71 7.98
C CYS A 64 15.99 -5.31 9.40
N ALA A 65 17.17 -5.33 10.01
CA ALA A 65 17.35 -5.76 11.39
C ALA A 65 17.52 -4.53 12.29
N VAL A 66 16.69 -4.41 13.32
CA VAL A 66 16.76 -3.32 14.29
C VAL A 66 16.73 -3.87 15.72
N THR A 67 17.16 -3.04 16.65
CA THR A 67 17.00 -3.33 18.09
C THR A 67 15.92 -2.41 18.61
N ALA A 68 14.93 -2.98 19.31
CA ALA A 68 13.86 -2.21 19.91
C ALA A 68 14.41 -1.12 20.84
N ALA A 69 13.82 0.06 20.77
CA ALA A 69 14.15 1.22 21.60
C ALA A 69 12.91 1.74 22.32
N ALA A 70 13.07 2.77 23.15
CA ALA A 70 11.95 3.43 23.81
C ALA A 70 10.99 4.06 22.79
N ASP A 71 11.56 4.64 21.73
CA ASP A 71 10.82 5.21 20.58
C ASP A 71 10.85 4.25 19.39
N PRO A 72 9.89 4.37 18.43
CA PRO A 72 9.89 3.56 17.21
C PRO A 72 11.18 3.74 16.40
N VAL A 73 11.73 2.64 15.91
CA VAL A 73 12.94 2.60 15.08
C VAL A 73 12.55 2.50 13.61
N PRO A 74 13.11 3.33 12.71
CA PRO A 74 12.77 3.28 11.30
C PRO A 74 13.44 2.11 10.58
N CYS A 75 12.67 1.43 9.72
CA CYS A 75 13.14 0.54 8.68
C CYS A 75 12.80 1.14 7.32
N ARG A 76 13.73 1.03 6.36
CA ARG A 76 13.58 1.54 5.00
C ARG A 76 13.78 0.43 4.00
N PHE A 77 12.86 0.35 3.01
CA PHE A 77 12.89 -0.64 1.95
C PHE A 77 12.94 0.02 0.57
N ALA A 78 13.70 -0.56 -0.35
CA ALA A 78 13.73 -0.14 -1.75
C ALA A 78 12.44 -0.57 -2.46
N THR A 79 12.02 0.22 -3.45
CA THR A 79 10.77 0.02 -4.21
C THR A 79 11.02 0.08 -5.72
N ASP A 80 12.07 -0.60 -6.18
CA ASP A 80 12.49 -0.58 -7.59
C ASP A 80 11.51 -1.27 -8.53
N LYS A 81 10.62 -2.09 -7.99
CA LYS A 81 9.58 -2.80 -8.72
C LYS A 81 8.22 -2.47 -8.17
N GLY A 82 7.25 -2.20 -9.07
CA GLY A 82 5.86 -2.00 -8.69
C GLY A 82 5.17 -3.30 -8.27
N GLY A 83 4.10 -3.20 -7.50
CA GLY A 83 3.29 -4.32 -7.03
C GLY A 83 2.93 -4.23 -5.56
N GLU A 84 2.33 -5.29 -5.04
CA GLU A 84 2.03 -5.44 -3.62
C GLU A 84 3.25 -6.00 -2.88
N TYR A 85 3.53 -5.44 -1.72
CA TYR A 85 4.59 -5.90 -0.81
C TYR A 85 3.98 -6.33 0.51
N GLU A 86 4.39 -7.49 1.00
CA GLU A 86 4.13 -7.93 2.37
C GLU A 86 5.36 -7.63 3.22
N VAL A 87 5.13 -7.04 4.39
CA VAL A 87 6.14 -6.85 5.45
C VAL A 87 5.78 -7.73 6.63
N VAL A 88 6.76 -8.49 7.10
CA VAL A 88 6.65 -9.34 8.30
C VAL A 88 7.71 -8.91 9.28
N ALA A 89 7.33 -8.41 10.43
CA ALA A 89 8.24 -8.18 11.56
C ALA A 89 8.15 -9.34 12.55
N THR A 90 9.29 -9.77 13.05
CA THR A 90 9.40 -10.86 14.03
C THR A 90 10.23 -10.39 15.22
N ILE A 91 9.68 -10.56 16.42
CA ILE A 91 10.38 -10.40 17.70
C ILE A 91 10.36 -11.75 18.43
N VAL A 92 11.44 -12.07 19.12
CA VAL A 92 11.53 -13.31 19.93
C VAL A 92 11.82 -12.92 21.36
N ASP A 93 10.97 -13.36 22.29
CA ASP A 93 11.13 -13.05 23.70
C ASP A 93 12.24 -13.89 24.37
N ALA A 94 12.57 -13.55 25.60
CA ALA A 94 13.60 -14.24 26.40
C ALA A 94 13.31 -15.74 26.63
N LYS A 95 12.09 -16.21 26.39
CA LYS A 95 11.67 -17.62 26.50
C LYS A 95 11.70 -18.32 25.15
N GLY A 96 12.17 -17.67 24.07
CA GLY A 96 12.24 -18.21 22.71
C GLY A 96 10.90 -18.22 21.98
N ARG A 97 9.88 -17.51 22.46
CA ARG A 97 8.57 -17.42 21.81
C ARG A 97 8.59 -16.29 20.78
N ALA A 98 8.25 -16.62 19.56
CA ALA A 98 8.17 -15.65 18.47
C ALA A 98 6.79 -14.99 18.41
N ASN A 99 6.76 -13.66 18.25
CA ASN A 99 5.58 -12.89 17.87
C ASN A 99 5.83 -12.25 16.51
N GLN A 100 4.80 -12.22 15.68
CA GLN A 100 4.87 -11.64 14.33
C GLN A 100 3.74 -10.67 14.07
N THR A 101 4.07 -9.56 13.43
CA THR A 101 3.08 -8.62 12.87
C THR A 101 3.32 -8.48 11.38
N LYS A 102 2.22 -8.46 10.62
CA LYS A 102 2.23 -8.32 9.16
C LYS A 102 1.47 -7.08 8.74
N LEU A 103 1.95 -6.45 7.67
CA LEU A 103 1.21 -5.45 6.92
C LEU A 103 1.53 -5.55 5.43
N THR A 104 0.69 -4.94 4.60
CA THR A 104 0.96 -4.81 3.16
C THR A 104 0.98 -3.34 2.76
N PHE A 105 1.75 -3.02 1.74
CA PHE A 105 1.78 -1.71 1.09
C PHE A 105 1.91 -1.88 -0.42
N TRP A 106 1.61 -0.81 -1.15
CA TRP A 106 1.62 -0.82 -2.60
C TRP A 106 2.74 0.05 -3.16
N VAL A 107 3.37 -0.43 -4.23
CA VAL A 107 4.29 0.36 -5.05
C VAL A 107 3.64 0.54 -6.41
N SER A 108 3.41 1.79 -6.84
CA SER A 108 2.80 2.10 -8.14
C SER A 108 3.73 1.72 -9.29
N GLY A 109 3.18 1.59 -10.51
CA GLY A 109 3.96 1.25 -11.71
C GLY A 109 4.30 -0.24 -11.86
N GLY A 110 3.51 -1.13 -11.28
CA GLY A 110 3.59 -2.58 -11.49
C GLY A 110 2.98 -3.00 -12.83
N ASP A 111 3.55 -4.06 -13.42
CA ASP A 111 3.11 -4.59 -14.72
C ASP A 111 2.00 -5.63 -14.59
N THR A 112 1.70 -6.08 -13.38
CA THR A 112 0.62 -7.04 -13.09
C THR A 112 -0.50 -6.41 -12.28
N PRO A 113 -1.78 -6.71 -12.60
CA PRO A 113 -2.90 -6.29 -11.77
C PRO A 113 -2.74 -6.78 -10.33
N PRO A 114 -2.93 -5.90 -9.34
CA PRO A 114 -2.42 -6.14 -7.99
C PRO A 114 -3.19 -7.15 -7.16
N SER A 115 -4.35 -7.66 -7.56
CA SER A 115 -5.06 -8.62 -6.72
C SER A 115 -6.13 -9.46 -7.43
N ARG A 116 -6.56 -10.54 -6.76
CA ARG A 116 -7.70 -11.39 -7.13
C ARG A 116 -9.00 -10.61 -7.34
N ASP A 117 -9.22 -9.54 -6.58
CA ASP A 117 -10.47 -8.79 -6.58
C ASP A 117 -10.61 -7.89 -7.82
N VAL A 118 -9.50 -7.54 -8.44
CA VAL A 118 -9.47 -6.84 -9.73
C VAL A 118 -10.00 -7.69 -10.89
N LYS A 119 -10.11 -9.02 -10.73
CA LYS A 119 -10.81 -9.89 -11.69
C LYS A 119 -12.29 -9.52 -11.92
N GLN A 120 -12.87 -8.73 -11.04
CA GLN A 120 -14.28 -8.31 -11.15
C GLN A 120 -14.46 -7.07 -12.04
N GLU A 121 -13.46 -6.72 -12.86
CA GLU A 121 -13.52 -5.54 -13.75
C GLU A 121 -13.78 -4.23 -12.98
N ARG A 122 -13.30 -4.13 -11.73
CA ARG A 122 -13.45 -2.96 -10.88
C ARG A 122 -12.14 -2.23 -10.71
N VAL A 123 -12.20 -0.92 -10.79
CA VAL A 123 -11.10 -0.03 -10.39
C VAL A 123 -11.10 0.07 -8.86
N GLN A 124 -9.94 -0.10 -8.22
CA GLN A 124 -9.77 0.20 -6.82
C GLN A 124 -9.08 1.55 -6.64
N LEU A 125 -9.54 2.31 -5.64
CA LEU A 125 -8.94 3.58 -5.24
C LEU A 125 -8.43 3.46 -3.81
N ILE A 126 -7.16 3.76 -3.59
CA ILE A 126 -6.52 3.72 -2.28
C ILE A 126 -6.00 5.14 -1.98
N PRO A 127 -6.61 5.86 -1.02
CA PRO A 127 -6.13 7.17 -0.62
C PRO A 127 -4.86 7.05 0.24
N ASP A 128 -3.97 8.04 0.15
CA ASP A 128 -2.75 8.10 0.96
C ASP A 128 -3.02 8.42 2.44
N LYS A 129 -4.17 9.04 2.74
CA LYS A 129 -4.64 9.34 4.10
C LYS A 129 -6.13 9.07 4.23
N LYS A 130 -6.63 9.01 5.45
CA LYS A 130 -8.07 8.87 5.76
C LYS A 130 -8.80 10.21 5.77
N GLU A 131 -8.10 11.29 6.13
CA GLU A 131 -8.65 12.63 6.29
C GLU A 131 -7.68 13.66 5.73
N TYR A 132 -8.21 14.76 5.21
CA TYR A 132 -7.46 15.85 4.60
C TYR A 132 -7.98 17.19 5.09
N ALA A 133 -7.07 18.13 5.32
CA ALA A 133 -7.41 19.53 5.57
C ALA A 133 -7.53 20.31 4.25
N GLY A 134 -8.25 21.43 4.28
CA GLY A 134 -8.29 22.36 3.15
C GLY A 134 -6.88 22.84 2.79
N GLY A 135 -6.57 22.93 1.50
CA GLY A 135 -5.26 23.28 0.98
C GLY A 135 -4.27 22.12 0.83
N GLU A 136 -4.56 20.92 1.38
CA GLU A 136 -3.77 19.73 1.13
C GLU A 136 -4.04 19.15 -0.27
N THR A 137 -3.16 18.24 -0.70
CA THR A 137 -3.38 17.43 -1.90
C THR A 137 -3.55 15.98 -1.48
N ALA A 138 -4.71 15.40 -1.77
CA ALA A 138 -4.94 13.97 -1.63
C ALA A 138 -4.28 13.24 -2.80
N GLU A 139 -3.59 12.15 -2.52
CA GLU A 139 -3.07 11.23 -3.53
C GLU A 139 -3.88 9.94 -3.50
N LEU A 140 -4.43 9.56 -4.66
CA LEU A 140 -5.22 8.35 -4.82
C LEU A 140 -4.49 7.38 -5.73
N LEU A 141 -4.08 6.23 -5.21
CA LEU A 141 -3.59 5.13 -6.03
C LEU A 141 -4.79 4.50 -6.74
N VAL A 142 -4.79 4.56 -8.06
CA VAL A 142 -5.76 3.92 -8.95
C VAL A 142 -5.19 2.58 -9.37
N GLN A 143 -5.89 1.50 -9.05
CA GLN A 143 -5.55 0.15 -9.48
C GLN A 143 -6.54 -0.28 -10.56
N ALA A 144 -6.04 -0.52 -11.77
CA ALA A 144 -6.84 -0.85 -12.92
C ALA A 144 -6.80 -2.36 -13.21
N PRO A 145 -7.95 -2.97 -13.58
CA PRO A 145 -8.01 -4.39 -13.96
C PRO A 145 -7.35 -4.68 -15.30
N PHE A 146 -7.13 -3.67 -16.13
CA PHE A 146 -6.47 -3.77 -17.44
C PHE A 146 -5.78 -2.46 -17.82
N TYR A 147 -4.79 -2.57 -18.66
CA TYR A 147 -4.09 -1.45 -19.31
C TYR A 147 -3.53 -1.93 -20.68
N PRO A 148 -3.27 -1.02 -21.64
CA PRO A 148 -3.53 0.40 -21.59
C PRO A 148 -5.02 0.73 -21.54
N ALA A 149 -5.38 1.84 -20.88
CA ALA A 149 -6.75 2.32 -20.76
C ALA A 149 -6.82 3.84 -20.66
N GLU A 150 -7.95 4.41 -21.07
CA GLU A 150 -8.31 5.80 -20.77
C GLU A 150 -9.27 5.82 -19.61
N GLY A 151 -9.08 6.76 -18.67
CA GLY A 151 -9.91 6.91 -17.50
C GLY A 151 -10.55 8.29 -17.42
N LEU A 152 -11.73 8.33 -16.81
CA LEU A 152 -12.41 9.55 -16.40
C LEU A 152 -12.50 9.57 -14.88
N VAL A 153 -11.82 10.51 -14.26
CA VAL A 153 -11.95 10.79 -12.83
C VAL A 153 -13.05 11.81 -12.64
N THR A 154 -14.01 11.52 -11.77
CA THR A 154 -15.15 12.38 -11.47
C THR A 154 -15.19 12.71 -9.99
N TRP A 155 -15.16 13.99 -9.66
CA TRP A 155 -15.35 14.48 -8.29
C TRP A 155 -16.83 14.88 -8.10
N ARG A 156 -17.47 14.30 -7.10
CA ARG A 156 -18.90 14.47 -6.84
C ARG A 156 -19.15 14.88 -5.41
N ARG A 157 -20.05 15.85 -5.23
CA ARG A 157 -20.63 16.23 -3.94
C ARG A 157 -22.15 16.35 -4.06
N SER A 158 -22.72 17.50 -4.26
CA SER A 158 -24.14 17.70 -4.58
C SER A 158 -24.40 17.71 -6.10
N GLY A 159 -23.53 17.10 -6.85
CA GLY A 159 -23.44 17.06 -8.31
C GLY A 159 -22.01 16.78 -8.73
N ILE A 160 -21.71 16.89 -10.01
CA ILE A 160 -20.34 16.81 -10.54
C ILE A 160 -19.64 18.15 -10.29
N VAL A 161 -18.56 18.10 -9.49
CA VAL A 161 -17.73 19.27 -9.18
C VAL A 161 -16.67 19.46 -10.26
N LYS A 162 -16.00 18.36 -10.67
CA LYS A 162 -14.93 18.36 -11.67
C LYS A 162 -14.88 17.00 -12.35
N THR A 163 -14.39 16.99 -13.60
CA THR A 163 -13.97 15.77 -14.29
C THR A 163 -12.57 15.97 -14.85
N GLU A 164 -11.80 14.88 -14.94
CA GLU A 164 -10.44 14.88 -15.49
C GLU A 164 -10.19 13.56 -16.21
N ARG A 165 -9.56 13.63 -17.39
CA ARG A 165 -9.13 12.44 -18.14
C ARG A 165 -7.74 12.03 -17.67
N ILE A 166 -7.54 10.74 -17.55
CA ILE A 166 -6.25 10.13 -17.22
C ILE A 166 -5.95 8.99 -18.19
N SER A 167 -4.68 8.80 -18.51
CA SER A 167 -4.22 7.66 -19.31
C SER A 167 -3.52 6.67 -18.39
N LEU A 168 -3.94 5.41 -18.43
CA LEU A 168 -3.36 4.32 -17.67
C LEU A 168 -2.45 3.50 -18.59
N THR A 169 -1.15 3.63 -18.39
CA THR A 169 -0.11 2.89 -19.14
C THR A 169 0.43 1.69 -18.36
N SER A 170 0.01 1.52 -17.12
CA SER A 170 0.34 0.41 -16.23
C SER A 170 -0.86 0.03 -15.37
N ALA A 171 -0.78 -1.09 -14.66
CA ALA A 171 -1.84 -1.57 -13.77
C ALA A 171 -2.17 -0.61 -12.62
N THR A 172 -1.28 0.32 -12.29
CA THR A 172 -1.48 1.30 -11.23
C THR A 172 -1.03 2.69 -11.69
N THR A 173 -1.77 3.72 -11.27
CA THR A 173 -1.39 5.13 -11.45
C THR A 173 -1.82 5.94 -10.25
N THR A 174 -1.21 7.11 -10.03
CA THR A 174 -1.57 8.01 -8.92
C THR A 174 -2.29 9.24 -9.47
N VAL A 175 -3.46 9.54 -8.91
CA VAL A 175 -4.23 10.75 -9.18
C VAL A 175 -4.08 11.71 -8.02
N LYS A 176 -3.77 12.98 -8.30
CA LYS A 176 -3.64 14.04 -7.29
C LYS A 176 -4.90 14.89 -7.28
N VAL A 177 -5.50 15.03 -6.10
CA VAL A 177 -6.74 15.79 -5.88
C VAL A 177 -6.46 16.94 -4.93
N PRO A 178 -6.36 18.19 -5.42
CA PRO A 178 -6.27 19.37 -4.54
C PRO A 178 -7.55 19.47 -3.70
N VAL A 179 -7.39 19.47 -2.38
CA VAL A 179 -8.52 19.56 -1.44
C VAL A 179 -8.81 21.02 -1.16
N THR A 180 -10.06 21.44 -1.39
CA THR A 180 -10.55 22.80 -1.17
C THR A 180 -11.64 22.84 -0.10
N ASP A 181 -11.87 23.99 0.51
CA ASP A 181 -12.93 24.19 1.52
C ASP A 181 -14.33 23.82 0.98
N GLY A 182 -14.55 24.00 -0.33
CA GLY A 182 -15.78 23.56 -0.99
C GLY A 182 -16.03 22.05 -0.96
N MET A 183 -15.05 21.23 -0.57
CA MET A 183 -15.17 19.77 -0.45
C MET A 183 -15.59 19.29 0.95
N VAL A 184 -15.67 20.20 1.93
CA VAL A 184 -16.07 19.88 3.32
C VAL A 184 -17.58 19.56 3.39
N PRO A 185 -18.01 18.52 4.14
CA PRO A 185 -17.21 17.62 4.97
C PRO A 185 -16.56 16.46 4.21
N ASN A 186 -16.98 16.17 2.99
CA ASN A 186 -16.44 15.09 2.16
C ASN A 186 -16.66 15.34 0.67
N ILE A 187 -15.94 14.59 -0.14
CA ILE A 187 -16.11 14.50 -1.59
C ILE A 187 -16.00 13.04 -2.02
N ALA A 188 -16.87 12.59 -2.92
CA ALA A 188 -16.75 11.29 -3.54
C ALA A 188 -15.90 11.38 -4.81
N VAL A 189 -14.94 10.50 -4.96
CA VAL A 189 -14.12 10.37 -6.17
C VAL A 189 -14.45 9.03 -6.83
N GLN A 190 -14.75 9.08 -8.11
CA GLN A 190 -15.04 7.92 -8.95
C GLN A 190 -14.07 7.90 -10.13
N VAL A 191 -13.62 6.71 -10.51
CA VAL A 191 -12.81 6.51 -11.72
C VAL A 191 -13.49 5.45 -12.57
N ASP A 192 -13.85 5.85 -13.78
CA ASP A 192 -14.35 4.95 -14.82
C ASP A 192 -13.28 4.80 -15.89
N ILE A 193 -13.01 3.57 -16.33
CA ILE A 193 -11.99 3.30 -17.33
C ILE A 193 -12.57 2.60 -18.54
N VAL A 194 -11.98 2.88 -19.69
CA VAL A 194 -12.28 2.22 -20.97
C VAL A 194 -10.97 1.82 -21.64
N GLY A 195 -10.94 0.62 -22.17
CA GLY A 195 -9.76 0.09 -22.87
C GLY A 195 -10.04 -1.29 -23.43
N MET A 196 -9.03 -1.87 -24.07
CA MET A 196 -9.10 -3.24 -24.58
C MET A 196 -8.04 -4.08 -23.89
N ALA A 197 -8.47 -5.16 -23.24
CA ALA A 197 -7.59 -6.20 -22.72
C ALA A 197 -7.97 -7.53 -23.35
N ALA A 198 -6.96 -8.37 -23.65
CA ALA A 198 -7.23 -9.74 -24.01
C ALA A 198 -7.84 -10.45 -22.78
N ARG A 199 -9.01 -11.01 -22.95
CA ARG A 199 -9.57 -11.92 -21.92
C ARG A 199 -8.81 -13.24 -21.99
N THR A 200 -8.08 -13.56 -20.96
CA THR A 200 -7.41 -14.87 -20.76
C THR A 200 -8.31 -15.83 -20.00
#